data_666342adfe8007dd2f7bed1e88579176
#
_entry.id   666342adfe8007dd2f7bed1e88579176
#
_cell.length_a   1.000
_cell.length_b   1.000
_cell.length_c   1.000
_cell.angle_alpha   90.00
_cell.angle_beta   90.00
_cell.angle_gamma   90.00
#
_symmetry.space_group_name_H-M   'P 1'
#
loop_
_entity.id
_entity.type
_entity.pdbx_description
1 polymer ?
#
loop_
_entity_poly.entity_id
_entity_poly.type
_entity_poly.pdbx_seq_one_letter_code
_entity_poly.pdbx_strand_id
1 'polypeptide(L)'
;MKLFGQVKQSAEVGDYPRTLKTISAFKNVLQQHLLEENIRFYTYLRVCLKNDGENARLMNAMKSEMEGIGRVVTQFIWHYHQFGIDETNIKKFLADLQGIGAALEDRIRREETSLYTLYLPPVNYGL
;
A
#
# COMPACT_ATOMS: atom_id res chain seq x y z
N MET A 1 -4.41 -4.13 8.52
CA MET A 1 -4.25 -4.68 7.15
C MET A 1 -4.90 -6.06 7.02
N LYS A 2 -6.22 -6.02 6.94
CA LYS A 2 -7.04 -7.23 6.94
C LYS A 2 -6.87 -8.07 5.66
N LEU A 3 -6.95 -7.43 4.49
CA LEU A 3 -6.77 -8.13 3.21
C LEU A 3 -5.37 -8.69 3.06
N PHE A 4 -4.35 -7.95 3.50
CA PHE A 4 -2.97 -8.41 3.50
C PHE A 4 -2.82 -9.70 4.33
N GLY A 5 -3.43 -9.75 5.52
CA GLY A 5 -3.43 -10.94 6.36
C GLY A 5 -4.11 -12.13 5.71
N GLN A 6 -5.18 -11.91 4.96
CA GLN A 6 -5.87 -12.96 4.21
C GLN A 6 -5.00 -13.52 3.09
N VAL A 7 -4.25 -12.67 2.37
CA VAL A 7 -3.30 -13.12 1.35
C VAL A 7 -2.25 -14.03 1.97
N LYS A 8 -1.65 -13.58 3.06
CA LYS A 8 -0.62 -14.34 3.78
C LYS A 8 -1.14 -15.68 4.24
N GLN A 9 -2.31 -15.72 4.87
CA GLN A 9 -2.92 -16.93 5.38
C GLN A 9 -3.20 -17.94 4.27
N SER A 10 -3.79 -17.53 3.16
CA SER A 10 -4.09 -18.41 2.04
C SER A 10 -2.82 -19.00 1.42
N ALA A 11 -1.76 -18.20 1.32
CA ALA A 11 -0.46 -18.66 0.84
C ALA A 11 0.17 -19.69 1.77
N GLU A 12 0.11 -19.47 3.08
CA GLU A 12 0.68 -20.37 4.09
C GLU A 12 0.00 -21.73 4.11
N VAL A 13 -1.31 -21.79 3.85
CA VAL A 13 -2.05 -23.05 3.81
C VAL A 13 -2.02 -23.72 2.43
N GLY A 14 -1.35 -23.13 1.45
CA GLY A 14 -1.19 -23.71 0.12
C GLY A 14 -2.38 -23.52 -0.81
N ASP A 15 -3.33 -22.66 -0.47
CA ASP A 15 -4.46 -22.35 -1.35
C ASP A 15 -4.08 -21.23 -2.33
N TYR A 16 -3.30 -21.58 -3.34
CA TYR A 16 -2.74 -20.62 -4.28
C TYR A 16 -3.78 -19.92 -5.17
N PRO A 17 -4.84 -20.57 -5.65
CA PRO A 17 -5.89 -19.85 -6.37
C PRO A 17 -6.55 -18.77 -5.52
N ARG A 18 -6.80 -19.05 -4.24
CA ARG A 18 -7.34 -18.08 -3.31
C ARG A 18 -6.35 -16.95 -3.03
N THR A 19 -5.05 -17.27 -2.95
CA THR A 19 -3.99 -16.28 -2.78
C THR A 19 -3.99 -15.28 -3.92
N LEU A 20 -4.04 -15.74 -5.17
CA LEU A 20 -4.09 -14.88 -6.34
C LEU A 20 -5.34 -14.01 -6.37
N LYS A 21 -6.49 -14.56 -6.01
CA LYS A 21 -7.76 -13.83 -5.94
C LYS A 21 -7.71 -12.74 -4.87
N THR A 22 -7.21 -13.07 -3.68
CA THR A 22 -7.16 -12.15 -2.55
C THR A 22 -6.15 -11.04 -2.79
N ILE A 23 -5.01 -11.33 -3.43
CA ILE A 23 -4.03 -10.31 -3.74
C ILE A 23 -4.52 -9.35 -4.83
N SER A 24 -5.36 -9.82 -5.75
CA SER A 24 -6.02 -8.92 -6.70
C SER A 24 -6.98 -7.96 -6.00
N ALA A 25 -7.74 -8.44 -5.04
CA ALA A 25 -8.60 -7.59 -4.21
C ALA A 25 -7.78 -6.55 -3.43
N PHE A 26 -6.66 -6.97 -2.85
CA PHE A 26 -5.73 -6.09 -2.15
C PHE A 26 -5.21 -4.99 -3.09
N LYS A 27 -4.77 -5.34 -4.29
CA LYS A 27 -4.31 -4.38 -5.30
C LYS A 27 -5.38 -3.35 -5.63
N ASN A 28 -6.61 -3.80 -5.87
CA ASN A 28 -7.70 -2.90 -6.23
C ASN A 28 -8.01 -1.91 -5.11
N VAL A 29 -8.06 -2.37 -3.86
CA VAL A 29 -8.28 -1.50 -2.70
C VAL A 29 -7.13 -0.51 -2.55
N LEU A 30 -5.89 -0.96 -2.68
CA LEU A 30 -4.72 -0.08 -2.58
C LEU A 30 -4.74 1.00 -3.66
N GLN A 31 -5.00 0.63 -4.91
CA GLN A 31 -5.06 1.59 -6.02
C GLN A 31 -6.16 2.62 -5.82
N GLN A 32 -7.32 2.21 -5.33
CA GLN A 32 -8.42 3.12 -5.05
C GLN A 32 -8.05 4.11 -3.95
N HIS A 33 -7.40 3.65 -2.88
CA HIS A 33 -6.96 4.52 -1.80
C HIS A 33 -5.88 5.50 -2.24
N LEU A 34 -4.92 5.07 -3.06
CA LEU A 34 -3.91 5.95 -3.61
C LEU A 34 -4.54 7.06 -4.47
N LEU A 35 -5.53 6.71 -5.27
CA LEU A 35 -6.26 7.68 -6.08
C LEU A 35 -7.02 8.68 -5.21
N GLU A 36 -7.74 8.22 -4.21
CA GLU A 36 -8.49 9.08 -3.29
C GLU A 36 -7.57 10.01 -2.50
N GLU A 37 -6.43 9.51 -2.01
CA GLU A 37 -5.44 10.34 -1.32
C GLU A 37 -4.91 11.43 -2.24
N ASN A 38 -4.57 11.10 -3.49
CA ASN A 38 -4.07 12.08 -4.44
C ASN A 38 -5.09 13.19 -4.71
N ILE A 39 -6.37 12.82 -4.91
CA ILE A 39 -7.41 13.77 -5.27
C ILE A 39 -7.88 14.56 -4.06
N ARG A 40 -8.17 13.89 -2.95
CA ARG A 40 -8.81 14.51 -1.78
C ARG A 40 -7.80 15.07 -0.79
N PHE A 41 -6.84 14.23 -0.40
CA PHE A 41 -5.97 14.55 0.73
C PHE A 41 -4.78 15.40 0.32
N TYR A 42 -3.99 14.94 -0.66
CA TYR A 42 -2.80 15.68 -1.06
C TYR A 42 -3.12 16.98 -1.79
N THR A 43 -4.19 17.02 -2.55
CA THR A 43 -4.65 18.27 -3.18
C THR A 43 -5.08 19.28 -2.12
N TYR A 44 -5.84 18.83 -1.12
CA TYR A 44 -6.26 19.66 0.00
C TYR A 44 -5.06 20.19 0.78
N LEU A 45 -4.11 19.32 1.14
CA LEU A 45 -2.92 19.72 1.88
C LEU A 45 -2.04 20.67 1.08
N ARG A 46 -1.96 20.52 -0.23
CA ARG A 46 -1.19 21.43 -1.08
C ARG A 46 -1.69 22.85 -0.94
N VAL A 47 -3.00 23.03 -0.89
CA VAL A 47 -3.60 24.36 -0.66
C VAL A 47 -3.33 24.86 0.76
N CYS A 48 -3.53 24.01 1.77
CA CYS A 48 -3.32 24.36 3.18
C CYS A 48 -1.86 24.69 3.49
N LEU A 49 -0.92 24.02 2.81
CA LEU A 49 0.53 24.19 3.04
C LEU A 49 1.19 25.16 2.07
N LYS A 50 0.43 25.95 1.36
CA LYS A 50 0.93 26.90 0.36
C LYS A 50 2.05 27.79 0.88
N ASN A 51 1.95 28.24 2.15
CA ASN A 51 2.93 29.11 2.80
C ASN A 51 3.80 28.38 3.82
N ASP A 52 3.76 27.04 3.84
CA ASP A 52 4.52 26.20 4.76
C ASP A 52 5.43 25.27 3.94
N GLY A 53 6.58 25.80 3.51
CA GLY A 53 7.48 25.08 2.61
C GLY A 53 8.08 23.82 3.21
N GLU A 54 8.27 23.75 4.53
CA GLU A 54 8.83 22.57 5.19
C GLU A 54 7.83 21.41 5.18
N ASN A 55 6.58 21.66 5.60
CA ASN A 55 5.54 20.64 5.58
C ASN A 55 5.11 20.27 4.17
N ALA A 56 5.16 21.21 3.22
CA ALA A 56 4.92 20.91 1.82
C ALA A 56 5.97 19.93 1.25
N ARG A 57 7.24 20.08 1.61
CA ARG A 57 8.29 19.15 1.22
C ARG A 57 8.08 17.76 1.83
N LEU A 58 7.70 17.70 3.11
CA LEU A 58 7.38 16.44 3.77
C LEU A 58 6.23 15.73 3.06
N MET A 59 5.15 16.45 2.78
CA MET A 59 3.99 15.91 2.06
C MET A 59 4.38 15.35 0.68
N ASN A 60 5.16 16.11 -0.09
CA ASN A 60 5.58 15.68 -1.44
C ASN A 60 6.49 14.45 -1.36
N ALA A 61 7.38 14.37 -0.39
CA ALA A 61 8.24 13.21 -0.19
C ALA A 61 7.41 11.97 0.14
N MET A 62 6.45 12.08 1.05
CA MET A 62 5.59 10.96 1.45
C MET A 62 4.69 10.49 0.30
N LYS A 63 4.14 11.42 -0.48
CA LYS A 63 3.37 11.11 -1.69
C LYS A 63 4.20 10.32 -2.69
N SER A 64 5.41 10.79 -2.97
CA SER A 64 6.34 10.14 -3.90
C SER A 64 6.70 8.73 -3.47
N GLU A 65 6.97 8.54 -2.18
CA GLU A 65 7.28 7.24 -1.60
C GLU A 65 6.10 6.27 -1.70
N MET A 66 4.88 6.75 -1.43
CA MET A 66 3.68 5.92 -1.52
C MET A 66 3.38 5.50 -2.97
N GLU A 67 3.58 6.40 -3.92
CA GLU A 67 3.47 6.08 -5.34
C GLU A 67 4.49 5.02 -5.75
N GLY A 68 5.70 5.10 -5.21
CA GLY A 68 6.75 4.10 -5.42
C GLY A 68 6.35 2.71 -4.90
N ILE A 69 5.78 2.66 -3.70
CA ILE A 69 5.26 1.42 -3.12
C ILE A 69 4.14 0.85 -4.00
N GLY A 70 3.22 1.70 -4.46
CA GLY A 70 2.14 1.28 -5.37
C GLY A 70 2.66 0.63 -6.64
N ARG A 71 3.72 1.18 -7.24
CA ARG A 71 4.34 0.60 -8.42
C ARG A 71 4.96 -0.77 -8.13
N VAL A 72 5.67 -0.89 -7.02
CA VAL A 72 6.29 -2.17 -6.60
C VAL A 72 5.22 -3.23 -6.37
N VAL A 73 4.14 -2.88 -5.68
CA VAL A 73 3.01 -3.80 -5.43
C VAL A 73 2.38 -4.24 -6.75
N THR A 74 2.13 -3.31 -7.65
CA THR A 74 1.53 -3.62 -8.96
C THR A 74 2.41 -4.57 -9.76
N GLN A 75 3.72 -4.34 -9.82
CA GLN A 75 4.67 -5.21 -10.51
C GLN A 75 4.75 -6.60 -9.87
N PHE A 76 4.77 -6.65 -8.54
CA PHE A 76 4.78 -7.90 -7.79
C PHE A 76 3.55 -8.76 -8.11
N ILE A 77 2.36 -8.15 -8.08
CA ILE A 77 1.10 -8.85 -8.35
C ILE A 77 1.04 -9.30 -9.81
N TRP A 78 1.44 -8.43 -10.75
CA TRP A 78 1.49 -8.78 -12.17
C TRP A 78 2.38 -9.99 -12.40
N HIS A 79 3.57 -10.02 -11.78
CA HIS A 79 4.51 -11.14 -11.93
C HIS A 79 3.86 -12.46 -11.52
N TYR A 80 3.22 -12.52 -10.36
CA TYR A 80 2.63 -13.75 -9.87
C TYR A 80 1.34 -14.14 -10.60
N HIS A 81 0.62 -13.19 -11.18
CA HIS A 81 -0.49 -13.51 -12.08
C HIS A 81 -0.01 -14.12 -13.40
N GLN A 82 1.14 -13.69 -13.90
CA GLN A 82 1.72 -14.23 -15.13
C GLN A 82 2.32 -15.62 -14.93
N PHE A 83 3.08 -15.80 -13.86
CA PHE A 83 3.85 -17.03 -13.62
C PHE A 83 3.21 -17.98 -12.63
N GLY A 84 2.18 -17.54 -11.91
CA GLY A 84 1.50 -18.35 -10.90
C GLY A 84 2.29 -18.47 -9.61
N ILE A 85 1.66 -19.12 -8.63
CA ILE A 85 2.27 -19.45 -7.34
C ILE A 85 2.25 -20.96 -7.21
N ASP A 86 3.39 -21.55 -6.84
CA ASP A 86 3.53 -22.99 -6.61
C ASP A 86 4.56 -23.26 -5.50
N GLU A 87 4.84 -24.53 -5.26
CA GLU A 87 5.78 -24.93 -4.21
C GLU A 87 7.21 -24.44 -4.46
N THR A 88 7.57 -24.13 -5.70
CA THR A 88 8.93 -23.69 -6.04
C THR A 88 9.16 -22.22 -5.75
N ASN A 89 8.11 -21.38 -5.80
CA ASN A 89 8.26 -19.93 -5.61
C ASN A 89 7.54 -19.37 -4.38
N ILE A 90 6.83 -20.20 -3.61
CA ILE A 90 6.05 -19.75 -2.47
C ILE A 90 6.90 -19.06 -1.39
N LYS A 91 8.11 -19.54 -1.14
CA LYS A 91 9.00 -18.92 -0.15
C LYS A 91 9.38 -17.50 -0.54
N LYS A 92 9.71 -17.31 -1.82
CA LYS A 92 10.03 -15.98 -2.35
C LYS A 92 8.80 -15.07 -2.31
N PHE A 93 7.64 -15.60 -2.70
CA PHE A 93 6.38 -14.87 -2.63
C PHE A 93 6.12 -14.34 -1.21
N LEU A 94 6.22 -15.20 -0.20
CA LEU A 94 5.98 -14.81 1.19
C LEU A 94 7.02 -13.80 1.69
N ALA A 95 8.28 -13.95 1.33
CA ALA A 95 9.33 -13.00 1.70
C ALA A 95 9.09 -11.61 1.08
N ASP A 96 8.75 -11.56 -0.21
CA ASP A 96 8.46 -10.32 -0.92
C ASP A 96 7.18 -9.68 -0.35
N LEU A 97 6.16 -10.48 -0.07
CA LEU A 97 4.91 -10.02 0.54
C LEU A 97 5.16 -9.39 1.91
N GLN A 98 6.00 -10.01 2.73
CA GLN A 98 6.34 -9.47 4.05
C GLN A 98 7.05 -8.13 3.94
N GLY A 99 7.96 -7.97 2.98
CA GLY A 99 8.65 -6.71 2.72
C GLY A 99 7.68 -5.60 2.31
N ILE A 100 6.74 -5.92 1.41
CA ILE A 100 5.69 -4.99 0.99
C ILE A 100 4.82 -4.59 2.18
N GLY A 101 4.39 -5.55 2.99
CA GLY A 101 3.57 -5.29 4.17
C GLY A 101 4.25 -4.38 5.17
N ALA A 102 5.52 -4.62 5.44
CA ALA A 102 6.31 -3.78 6.35
C ALA A 102 6.43 -2.35 5.83
N ALA A 103 6.68 -2.18 4.53
CA ALA A 103 6.78 -0.87 3.90
C ALA A 103 5.45 -0.11 3.97
N LEU A 104 4.32 -0.81 3.70
CA LEU A 104 2.99 -0.21 3.78
C LEU A 104 2.64 0.21 5.21
N GLU A 105 2.88 -0.66 6.20
CA GLU A 105 2.62 -0.33 7.60
C GLU A 105 3.41 0.87 8.06
N ASP A 106 4.68 0.94 7.69
CA ASP A 106 5.53 2.08 8.02
C ASP A 106 4.98 3.38 7.42
N ARG A 107 4.58 3.35 6.14
CA ARG A 107 4.02 4.53 5.48
C ARG A 107 2.71 4.97 6.09
N ILE A 108 1.78 4.04 6.32
CA ILE A 108 0.49 4.34 6.94
C ILE A 108 0.70 4.99 8.31
N ARG A 109 1.59 4.43 9.13
CA ARG A 109 1.90 4.97 10.45
C ARG A 109 2.50 6.37 10.35
N ARG A 110 3.42 6.60 9.44
CA ARG A 110 4.08 7.90 9.26
C ARG A 110 3.09 8.96 8.77
N GLU A 111 2.19 8.61 7.86
CA GLU A 111 1.14 9.51 7.42
C GLU A 111 0.18 9.85 8.56
N GLU A 112 -0.27 8.86 9.33
CA GLU A 112 -1.16 9.06 10.46
C GLU A 112 -0.55 9.96 11.53
N THR A 113 0.75 9.81 11.83
CA THR A 113 1.42 10.58 12.87
C THR A 113 1.93 11.94 12.40
N SER A 114 2.24 12.09 11.11
CA SER A 114 2.92 13.27 10.61
C SER A 114 2.02 14.21 9.81
N LEU A 115 1.16 13.69 8.94
CA LEU A 115 0.32 14.50 8.05
C LEU A 115 -1.12 14.61 8.54
N TYR A 116 -1.76 13.47 8.84
CA TYR A 116 -3.18 13.47 9.19
C TYR A 116 -3.45 14.18 10.51
N THR A 117 -2.56 14.01 11.49
CA THR A 117 -2.73 14.65 12.80
C THR A 117 -2.60 16.16 12.74
N LEU A 118 -1.93 16.71 11.72
CA LEU A 118 -1.77 18.16 11.57
C LEU A 118 -3.03 18.83 11.02
N TYR A 119 -3.74 18.17 10.11
CA TYR A 119 -4.81 18.80 9.34
C TYR A 119 -6.11 18.01 9.27
N LEU A 120 -6.05 16.68 9.25
CA LEU A 120 -7.18 15.80 9.08
C LEU A 120 -7.10 14.60 10.04
N PRO A 121 -8.25 14.01 10.44
CA PRO A 121 -8.23 12.77 11.20
C PRO A 121 -7.60 11.63 10.37
N PRO A 122 -7.03 10.60 11.03
CA PRO A 122 -6.45 9.46 10.33
C PRO A 122 -7.44 8.79 9.38
N VAL A 123 -6.95 8.35 8.21
CA VAL A 123 -7.76 7.67 7.22
C VAL A 123 -7.69 6.17 7.46
N ASN A 124 -8.84 5.48 7.37
CA ASN A 124 -8.89 4.03 7.41
C ASN A 124 -8.68 3.49 5.99
N TYR A 125 -7.56 2.81 5.79
CA TYR A 125 -7.20 2.27 4.47
C TYR A 125 -8.01 1.03 4.07
N GLY A 126 -8.61 0.30 5.01
CA GLY A 126 -9.38 -0.90 4.69
C GLY A 126 -8.54 -2.06 4.14
N LEU A 127 -7.24 -2.00 4.27
CA LEU A 127 -6.32 -3.03 3.78
C LEU A 127 -6.11 -4.14 4.80
#